data_c15da753af20e30988ada5062d6110ff
#
_entry.id   c15da753af20e30988ada5062d6110ff
#
_cell.length_a   1.000
_cell.length_b   1.000
_cell.length_c   1.000
_cell.angle_alpha   90.00
_cell.angle_beta   90.00
_cell.angle_gamma   90.00
#
_symmetry.space_group_name_H-M   'P 1'
#
loop_
_entity.id
_entity.type
_entity.pdbx_description
1 polymer ?
#
loop_
_entity_poly.entity_id
_entity_poly.type
_entity_poly.pdbx_seq_one_letter_code
_entity_poly.pdbx_strand_id
1 'polypeptide(L)'
;MQVDKNATLYYYPQPVIPFAQSAFDSKMTIHLEDETSRLFLLEIISCGRNAHDERFQYRRFSSKVLLYRGDKLIYRDNTRYEPDKMPMEGIGMYEGYTHMANLFLSKICSRDGESCSQESGTVKTADSTINLELQEKSGRSLTKIQK
;
A
#
# COMPACT_ATOMS: atom_id res chain seq x y z
N MET A 1 -7.99 -13.94 -1.43
CA MET A 1 -9.29 -13.27 -1.16
C MET A 1 -10.04 -13.17 -2.48
N GLN A 2 -11.36 -13.25 -2.45
CA GLN A 2 -12.23 -13.11 -3.63
C GLN A 2 -13.23 -11.99 -3.37
N VAL A 3 -13.52 -11.19 -4.39
CA VAL A 3 -14.48 -10.10 -4.36
C VAL A 3 -15.49 -10.34 -5.46
N ASP A 4 -16.71 -10.64 -5.06
CA ASP A 4 -17.80 -11.01 -5.98
C ASP A 4 -18.31 -9.80 -6.78
N LYS A 5 -19.16 -10.04 -7.77
CA LYS A 5 -19.83 -8.99 -8.56
C LYS A 5 -20.56 -8.00 -7.67
N ASN A 6 -20.48 -6.72 -8.03
CA ASN A 6 -21.08 -5.61 -7.30
C ASN A 6 -20.63 -5.46 -5.84
N ALA A 7 -19.66 -6.25 -5.37
CA ALA A 7 -19.09 -6.15 -4.04
C ALA A 7 -17.94 -5.13 -3.97
N THR A 8 -17.71 -4.59 -2.77
CA THR A 8 -16.56 -3.72 -2.47
C THR A 8 -15.78 -4.31 -1.32
N LEU A 9 -14.48 -4.52 -1.51
CA LEU A 9 -13.57 -4.90 -0.46
C LEU A 9 -12.74 -3.68 -0.02
N TYR A 10 -12.81 -3.36 1.27
CA TYR A 10 -11.89 -2.44 1.92
C TYR A 10 -10.90 -3.27 2.75
N TYR A 11 -9.63 -3.26 2.36
CA TYR A 11 -8.58 -3.96 3.06
C TYR A 11 -7.48 -2.97 3.50
N TYR A 12 -7.43 -2.68 4.79
CA TYR A 12 -6.47 -1.76 5.42
C TYR A 12 -6.03 -2.32 6.77
N PRO A 13 -5.11 -3.30 6.77
CA PRO A 13 -4.60 -3.89 8.01
C PRO A 13 -3.79 -2.87 8.80
N GLN A 14 -3.53 -3.20 10.08
CA GLN A 14 -2.59 -2.43 10.88
C GLN A 14 -1.20 -2.42 10.21
N PRO A 15 -0.41 -1.35 10.42
CA PRO A 15 0.94 -1.27 9.89
C PRO A 15 1.79 -2.48 10.29
N VAL A 16 2.54 -3.03 9.35
CA VAL A 16 3.55 -4.05 9.66
C VAL A 16 4.75 -3.36 10.28
N ILE A 17 5.13 -3.80 11.49
CA ILE A 17 6.27 -3.28 12.23
C ILE A 17 7.34 -4.38 12.32
N PRO A 18 8.36 -4.37 11.45
CA PRO A 18 9.42 -5.36 11.50
C PRO A 18 10.27 -5.18 12.76
N PHE A 19 10.49 -6.28 13.51
CA PHE A 19 11.39 -6.26 14.65
C PHE A 19 12.85 -6.40 14.22
N ALA A 20 13.78 -5.97 15.06
CA ALA A 20 15.21 -6.19 14.85
C ALA A 20 15.48 -7.68 14.57
N GLN A 21 16.37 -7.94 13.61
CA GLN A 21 16.79 -9.28 13.15
C GLN A 21 15.65 -10.17 12.58
N SER A 22 14.44 -9.65 12.43
CA SER A 22 13.33 -10.42 11.84
C SER A 22 13.49 -10.59 10.32
N ALA A 23 12.88 -11.64 9.81
CA ALA A 23 12.64 -11.83 8.38
C ALA A 23 11.15 -12.09 8.18
N PHE A 24 10.51 -11.31 7.31
CA PHE A 24 9.09 -11.38 7.03
C PHE A 24 8.86 -11.58 5.54
N ASP A 25 8.06 -12.58 5.20
CA ASP A 25 7.63 -12.83 3.83
C ASP A 25 6.10 -12.96 3.80
N SER A 26 5.47 -12.21 2.92
CA SER A 26 4.02 -12.20 2.73
C SER A 26 3.69 -12.36 1.25
N LYS A 27 2.60 -13.07 0.99
CA LYS A 27 2.01 -13.15 -0.35
C LYS A 27 0.51 -13.01 -0.23
N MET A 28 -0.03 -12.01 -0.92
CA MET A 28 -1.47 -11.78 -1.02
C MET A 28 -1.92 -11.97 -2.46
N THR A 29 -3.03 -12.67 -2.65
CA THR A 29 -3.68 -12.78 -3.95
C THR A 29 -5.14 -12.40 -3.79
N ILE A 30 -5.60 -11.46 -4.62
CA ILE A 30 -6.97 -10.96 -4.63
C ILE A 30 -7.54 -11.20 -6.03
N HIS A 31 -8.72 -11.77 -6.10
CA HIS A 31 -9.48 -11.96 -7.32
C HIS A 31 -10.73 -11.09 -7.29
N LEU A 32 -10.83 -10.17 -8.22
CA LEU A 32 -12.06 -9.44 -8.54
C LEU A 32 -12.80 -10.23 -9.61
N GLU A 33 -14.08 -10.53 -9.39
CA GLU A 33 -14.83 -11.40 -10.30
C GLU A 33 -14.98 -10.74 -11.68
N ASP A 34 -15.36 -9.46 -11.71
CA ASP A 34 -15.53 -8.70 -12.95
C ASP A 34 -15.30 -7.18 -12.77
N GLU A 35 -15.77 -6.40 -13.75
CA GLU A 35 -15.64 -4.95 -13.78
C GLU A 35 -16.52 -4.23 -12.74
N THR A 36 -17.47 -4.90 -12.09
CA THR A 36 -18.33 -4.34 -11.04
C THR A 36 -17.75 -4.52 -9.64
N SER A 37 -16.76 -5.42 -9.50
CA SER A 37 -16.04 -5.64 -8.24
C SER A 37 -15.11 -4.47 -7.95
N ARG A 38 -15.13 -3.98 -6.71
CA ARG A 38 -14.37 -2.80 -6.26
C ARG A 38 -13.38 -3.16 -5.18
N LEU A 39 -12.23 -2.47 -5.17
CA LEU A 39 -11.17 -2.70 -4.19
C LEU A 39 -10.57 -1.40 -3.70
N PHE A 40 -10.49 -1.26 -2.39
CA PHE A 40 -9.58 -0.36 -1.68
C PHE A 40 -8.57 -1.23 -0.94
N LEU A 41 -7.30 -1.14 -1.33
CA LEU A 41 -6.19 -1.87 -0.71
C LEU A 41 -5.15 -0.88 -0.22
N LEU A 42 -4.88 -0.87 1.08
CA LEU A 42 -3.83 -0.07 1.72
C LEU A 42 -2.91 -0.99 2.51
N GLU A 43 -1.63 -1.01 2.19
CA GLU A 43 -0.60 -1.68 2.97
C GLU A 43 0.38 -0.65 3.54
N ILE A 44 0.69 -0.77 4.82
CA ILE A 44 1.59 0.15 5.52
C ILE A 44 2.71 -0.66 6.16
N ILE A 45 3.93 -0.18 5.98
CA ILE A 45 5.11 -0.73 6.64
C ILE A 45 5.89 0.37 7.36
N SER A 46 6.27 0.11 8.60
CA SER A 46 7.16 1.00 9.35
C SER A 46 8.64 0.68 9.10
N CYS A 47 9.50 1.64 9.39
CA CYS A 47 10.95 1.46 9.36
C CYS A 47 11.49 0.46 10.41
N GLY A 48 10.65 -0.01 11.31
CA GLY A 48 10.95 -0.84 12.47
C GLY A 48 10.24 -0.33 13.72
N ARG A 49 10.62 -0.82 14.91
CA ARG A 49 10.11 -0.31 16.19
C ARG A 49 10.78 1.03 16.54
N ASN A 50 10.31 2.12 15.95
CA ASN A 50 10.91 3.43 16.09
C ASN A 50 10.99 3.90 17.57
N ALA A 51 9.99 3.57 18.40
CA ALA A 51 9.99 3.87 19.84
C ALA A 51 11.07 3.10 20.63
N HIS A 52 11.71 2.10 20.05
CA HIS A 52 12.80 1.31 20.63
C HIS A 52 14.12 1.53 19.92
N ASP A 53 14.21 2.57 19.08
CA ASP A 53 15.39 2.89 18.27
C ASP A 53 15.85 1.74 17.34
N GLU A 54 14.90 0.93 16.89
CA GLU A 54 15.12 -0.20 15.97
C GLU A 54 14.80 0.15 14.52
N ARG A 55 15.35 1.23 14.03
CA ARG A 55 15.14 1.70 12.67
C ARG A 55 15.97 0.88 11.68
N PHE A 56 15.31 0.19 10.72
CA PHE A 56 15.93 -0.65 9.68
C PHE A 56 16.85 -1.77 10.21
N GLN A 57 16.59 -2.28 11.40
CA GLN A 57 17.39 -3.37 11.99
C GLN A 57 16.85 -4.78 11.68
N TYR A 58 15.78 -4.89 10.88
CA TYR A 58 15.30 -6.18 10.40
C TYR A 58 16.18 -6.70 9.26
N ARG A 59 16.27 -8.03 9.11
CA ARG A 59 17.08 -8.65 8.05
C ARG A 59 16.43 -8.56 6.68
N ARG A 60 15.12 -8.81 6.61
CA ARG A 60 14.36 -8.78 5.35
C ARG A 60 12.88 -8.55 5.61
N PHE A 61 12.32 -7.73 4.76
CA PHE A 61 10.88 -7.62 4.56
C PHE A 61 10.57 -7.91 3.09
N SER A 62 9.58 -8.76 2.83
CA SER A 62 9.10 -9.04 1.48
C SER A 62 7.58 -9.13 1.49
N SER A 63 6.92 -8.34 0.65
CA SER A 63 5.50 -8.41 0.40
C SER A 63 5.25 -8.54 -1.10
N LYS A 64 4.43 -9.50 -1.48
CA LYS A 64 4.00 -9.71 -2.85
C LYS A 64 2.48 -9.66 -2.94
N VAL A 65 1.97 -8.74 -3.72
CA VAL A 65 0.53 -8.59 -4.00
C VAL A 65 0.26 -8.91 -5.46
N LEU A 66 -0.71 -9.78 -5.69
CA LEU A 66 -1.22 -10.12 -7.02
C LEU A 66 -2.72 -9.84 -7.05
N LEU A 67 -3.15 -9.04 -8.01
CA LEU A 67 -4.55 -8.71 -8.21
C LEU A 67 -5.00 -9.16 -9.59
N TYR A 68 -6.03 -9.98 -9.61
CA TYR A 68 -6.65 -10.48 -10.82
C TYR A 68 -8.05 -9.91 -10.98
N ARG A 69 -8.47 -9.75 -12.26
CA ARG A 69 -9.87 -9.52 -12.63
C ARG A 69 -10.26 -10.62 -13.60
N GLY A 70 -11.18 -11.49 -13.18
CA GLY A 70 -11.32 -12.79 -13.83
C GLY A 70 -9.97 -13.51 -13.88
N ASP A 71 -9.55 -13.93 -15.07
CA ASP A 71 -8.26 -14.61 -15.27
C ASP A 71 -7.09 -13.65 -15.57
N LYS A 72 -7.36 -12.36 -15.70
CA LYS A 72 -6.35 -11.37 -16.09
C LYS A 72 -5.65 -10.77 -14.86
N LEU A 73 -4.31 -10.85 -14.80
CA LEU A 73 -3.51 -10.10 -13.83
C LEU A 73 -3.57 -8.61 -14.19
N ILE A 74 -4.11 -7.79 -13.29
CA ILE A 74 -4.28 -6.34 -13.48
C ILE A 74 -3.31 -5.49 -12.65
N TYR A 75 -2.79 -6.05 -11.54
CA TYR A 75 -1.80 -5.38 -10.70
C TYR A 75 -0.87 -6.40 -10.05
N ARG A 76 0.40 -6.05 -9.99
CA ARG A 76 1.42 -6.81 -9.28
C ARG A 76 2.33 -5.84 -8.54
N ASP A 77 2.42 -5.99 -7.23
CA ASP A 77 3.47 -5.41 -6.41
C ASP A 77 4.42 -6.50 -5.91
N ASN A 78 5.69 -6.15 -5.76
CA ASN A 78 6.73 -7.03 -5.24
C ASN A 78 7.75 -6.19 -4.47
N THR A 79 7.33 -5.71 -3.32
CA THR A 79 8.16 -4.93 -2.41
C THR A 79 9.13 -5.84 -1.68
N ARG A 80 10.42 -5.50 -1.68
CA ARG A 80 11.46 -6.20 -0.93
C ARG A 80 12.48 -5.23 -0.38
N TYR A 81 12.68 -5.27 0.93
CA TYR A 81 13.67 -4.49 1.66
C TYR A 81 14.66 -5.40 2.36
N GLU A 82 15.95 -5.14 2.17
CA GLU A 82 17.07 -5.75 2.85
C GLU A 82 18.00 -4.62 3.33
N PRO A 83 17.80 -4.09 4.54
CA PRO A 83 18.49 -2.89 5.01
C PRO A 83 20.01 -2.98 4.94
N ASP A 84 20.58 -4.15 5.17
CA ASP A 84 22.04 -4.38 5.07
C ASP A 84 22.60 -4.19 3.64
N LYS A 85 21.72 -4.22 2.62
CA LYS A 85 22.11 -4.17 1.20
C LYS A 85 21.57 -2.93 0.47
N MET A 86 20.69 -2.18 1.11
CA MET A 86 19.94 -1.10 0.47
C MET A 86 20.04 0.19 1.28
N PRO A 87 20.23 1.36 0.62
CA PRO A 87 20.26 2.65 1.31
C PRO A 87 18.83 3.08 1.71
N MET A 88 18.31 2.51 2.80
CA MET A 88 16.91 2.69 3.23
C MET A 88 16.51 4.15 3.49
N GLU A 89 17.46 5.03 3.77
CA GLU A 89 17.25 6.49 3.95
C GLU A 89 17.43 7.29 2.64
N GLY A 90 17.82 6.63 1.57
CA GLY A 90 18.10 7.28 0.28
C GLY A 90 16.84 7.76 -0.45
N ILE A 91 17.09 8.52 -1.53
CA ILE A 91 16.04 9.01 -2.44
C ILE A 91 15.24 7.82 -3.00
N GLY A 92 13.91 7.95 -2.97
CA GLY A 92 13.00 6.89 -3.42
C GLY A 92 12.73 5.81 -2.37
N MET A 93 13.43 5.84 -1.24
CA MET A 93 13.20 4.97 -0.07
C MET A 93 12.46 5.74 1.02
N TYR A 94 12.83 5.58 2.30
CA TYR A 94 12.11 6.22 3.40
C TYR A 94 12.38 7.73 3.55
N GLU A 95 13.55 8.23 3.12
CA GLU A 95 13.88 9.69 3.12
C GLU A 95 13.65 10.39 4.48
N GLY A 96 13.95 9.71 5.59
CA GLY A 96 13.71 10.21 6.94
C GLY A 96 12.31 9.94 7.49
N TYR A 97 11.34 9.51 6.67
CA TYR A 97 10.01 9.12 7.14
C TYR A 97 10.05 7.78 7.89
N THR A 98 9.08 7.56 8.76
CA THR A 98 8.99 6.35 9.58
C THR A 98 8.10 5.26 8.97
N HIS A 99 7.19 5.64 8.09
CA HIS A 99 6.22 4.73 7.46
C HIS A 99 6.18 4.96 5.96
N MET A 100 5.95 3.86 5.25
CA MET A 100 5.66 3.86 3.82
C MET A 100 4.34 3.15 3.60
N ALA A 101 3.48 3.70 2.75
CA ALA A 101 2.18 3.12 2.44
C ALA A 101 2.01 2.94 0.93
N ASN A 102 1.50 1.78 0.53
CA ASN A 102 1.09 1.48 -0.84
C ASN A 102 -0.43 1.46 -0.90
N LEU A 103 -1.00 2.31 -1.74
CA LEU A 103 -2.44 2.42 -1.96
C LEU A 103 -2.77 1.94 -3.37
N PHE A 104 -3.73 1.03 -3.48
CA PHE A 104 -4.35 0.63 -4.73
C PHE A 104 -5.87 0.80 -4.66
N LEU A 105 -6.41 1.49 -5.65
CA LEU A 105 -7.84 1.73 -5.81
C LEU A 105 -8.32 1.13 -7.13
N SER A 106 -9.37 0.33 -7.10
CA SER A 106 -10.04 -0.16 -8.31
C SER A 106 -11.49 0.26 -8.31
N LYS A 107 -11.88 1.10 -9.27
CA LYS A 107 -13.25 1.52 -9.55
C LYS A 107 -14.05 2.02 -8.32
N ILE A 108 -13.41 2.75 -7.44
CA ILE A 108 -14.11 3.50 -6.40
C ILE A 108 -14.61 4.79 -7.06
N CYS A 109 -15.87 4.78 -7.49
CA CYS A 109 -16.51 5.98 -8.04
C CYS A 109 -16.98 6.87 -6.89
N SER A 110 -16.75 8.17 -7.00
CA SER A 110 -17.51 9.19 -6.28
C SER A 110 -18.97 9.11 -6.71
N ARG A 111 -19.88 9.57 -5.87
CA ARG A 111 -21.35 9.50 -6.10
C ARG A 111 -21.83 10.29 -7.32
N ASP A 112 -20.99 11.01 -8.02
CA ASP A 112 -21.34 12.00 -9.04
C ASP A 112 -21.03 11.58 -10.50
N GLY A 113 -20.99 10.26 -10.79
CA GLY A 113 -21.15 9.75 -12.16
C GLY A 113 -19.97 9.97 -13.13
N GLU A 114 -18.80 10.43 -12.69
CA GLU A 114 -17.63 10.59 -13.55
C GLU A 114 -16.67 9.39 -13.49
N SER A 115 -15.96 9.19 -14.60
CA SER A 115 -15.16 8.01 -14.97
C SER A 115 -14.35 7.34 -13.84
N CYS A 116 -14.60 6.06 -13.63
CA CYS A 116 -13.82 5.18 -12.76
C CYS A 116 -12.38 5.00 -13.26
N SER A 117 -11.40 5.49 -12.51
CA SER A 117 -9.97 5.23 -12.75
C SER A 117 -9.42 4.16 -11.82
N GLN A 118 -8.40 3.45 -12.29
CA GLN A 118 -7.54 2.64 -11.43
C GLN A 118 -6.34 3.48 -11.04
N GLU A 119 -6.11 3.63 -9.74
CA GLU A 119 -4.97 4.38 -9.23
C GLU A 119 -4.16 3.53 -8.26
N SER A 120 -2.85 3.64 -8.35
CA SER A 120 -1.91 3.10 -7.38
C SER A 120 -0.88 4.16 -7.04
N GLY A 121 -0.47 4.22 -5.79
CA GLY A 121 0.52 5.18 -5.34
C GLY A 121 1.22 4.73 -4.06
N THR A 122 2.44 5.20 -3.89
CA THR A 122 3.19 5.03 -2.64
C THR A 122 3.20 6.34 -1.88
N VAL A 123 2.90 6.26 -0.61
CA VAL A 123 2.85 7.40 0.29
C VAL A 123 3.79 7.17 1.46
N LYS A 124 4.46 8.23 1.90
CA LYS A 124 5.39 8.20 3.05
C LYS A 124 4.91 9.14 4.14
N THR A 125 5.08 8.72 5.40
CA THR A 125 4.72 9.55 6.56
C THR A 125 5.68 9.36 7.72
N ALA A 126 5.85 10.40 8.52
CA ALA A 126 6.64 10.40 9.74
C ALA A 126 5.83 10.01 10.98
N ASP A 127 4.49 9.97 10.89
CA ASP A 127 3.61 9.73 12.01
C ASP A 127 2.79 8.44 11.84
N SER A 128 2.44 7.79 12.95
CA SER A 128 1.65 6.55 12.96
C SER A 128 0.17 6.77 12.64
N THR A 129 -0.28 8.02 12.63
CA THR A 129 -1.67 8.38 12.28
C THR A 129 -1.72 8.84 10.83
N ILE A 130 -2.34 8.04 9.97
CA ILE A 130 -2.52 8.38 8.55
C ILE A 130 -3.97 8.80 8.35
N ASN A 131 -4.18 10.10 8.10
CA ASN A 131 -5.42 10.60 7.54
C ASN A 131 -5.24 10.78 6.04
N LEU A 132 -5.82 9.88 5.25
CA LEU A 132 -5.81 9.95 3.79
C LEU A 132 -6.98 10.82 3.34
N GLU A 133 -6.68 12.01 2.84
CA GLU A 133 -7.65 12.85 2.14
C GLU A 133 -7.37 12.75 0.64
N LEU A 134 -8.23 12.05 -0.07
CA LEU A 134 -8.16 11.96 -1.54
C LEU A 134 -8.88 13.19 -2.10
N GLN A 135 -8.12 14.14 -2.60
CA GLN A 135 -8.68 15.26 -3.38
C GLN A 135 -8.57 14.96 -4.86
N GLU A 136 -9.70 14.72 -5.48
CA GLU A 136 -9.85 14.72 -6.93
C GLU A 136 -9.68 16.15 -7.47
N LYS A 137 -8.61 16.42 -8.19
CA LYS A 137 -8.52 17.57 -9.09
C LYS A 137 -8.30 17.06 -10.49
N SER A 138 -9.17 17.49 -11.39
CA SER A 138 -9.16 17.20 -12.81
C SER A 138 -7.75 17.02 -13.38
N GLY A 139 -7.40 15.77 -13.72
CA GLY A 139 -6.25 15.43 -14.55
C GLY A 139 -4.91 15.23 -13.86
N ARG A 140 -4.80 15.36 -12.51
CA ARG A 140 -3.60 14.98 -11.74
C ARG A 140 -4.00 14.64 -10.31
N SER A 141 -3.88 13.38 -9.95
CA SER A 141 -4.03 12.95 -8.57
C SER A 141 -2.90 13.51 -7.72
N LEU A 142 -3.25 14.25 -6.68
CA LEU A 142 -2.33 14.67 -5.63
C LEU A 142 -2.92 14.19 -4.30
N THR A 143 -2.31 13.15 -3.74
CA THR A 143 -2.62 12.69 -2.39
C THR A 143 -1.98 13.64 -1.38
N LYS A 144 -2.78 14.37 -0.63
CA LYS A 144 -2.31 15.21 0.47
C LYS A 144 -2.47 14.45 1.78
N ILE A 145 -1.38 14.28 2.51
CA ILE A 145 -1.41 13.74 3.87
C ILE A 145 -1.33 14.92 4.82
N GLN A 146 -2.34 15.09 5.66
CA GLN A 146 -2.28 16.04 6.77
C GLN A 146 -1.85 15.31 8.05
N LYS A 147 -1.03 16.03 8.84
CA LYS A 147 -0.55 15.61 10.17
C LYS A 147 -1.67 15.64 11.19
#